data_635ac5ea439a4ecc0c26715bc67caa2a
#
_entry.id   635ac5ea439a4ecc0c26715bc67caa2a
#
_cell.length_a   1.000
_cell.length_b   1.000
_cell.length_c   1.000
_cell.angle_alpha   90.00
_cell.angle_beta   90.00
_cell.angle_gamma   90.00
#
_symmetry.space_group_name_H-M   'P 1'
#
loop_
_entity.id
_entity.type
_entity.pdbx_description
1 polymer ?
#
loop_
_entity_poly.entity_id
_entity_poly.type
_entity_poly.pdbx_seq_one_letter_code
_entity_poly.pdbx_strand_id
1 'polypeptide(L)'
;SYLAEQLASHGYIVAAMDYPLTNFNAPGGPLVKDVVNQPGDIRFLLDQFLSWDQEKGHDFYEAIDSKRIAVMGLSLGGMTSTMAAFHPRMRDPRIAAAISIAGPSNVFAPDFYRQRSLPYMMIASPIDALVNYEDNAQHLPEQVPGATLVSIDKASHTGFADMAKWLRWLDNPDSIGCHQVKQGLEKSEGEDWSAEIGSVEEGILYNRQPRLCELDPLPSAMNPIRQHWLTRAAVFAFLEEQFALGEQRRLDASQFLRQQFPSEQADVHVRFSSPRVP
;
A
#
# COMPACT_ATOMS: atom_id res chain seq x y z
N SER A 1 -9.52 12.17 -1.68
CA SER A 1 -8.53 11.30 -2.36
C SER A 1 -9.20 10.59 -3.52
N TYR A 2 -8.51 10.52 -4.66
CA TYR A 2 -9.04 9.88 -5.88
C TYR A 2 -9.43 8.40 -5.67
N LEU A 3 -8.74 7.67 -4.78
CA LEU A 3 -9.10 6.30 -4.40
C LEU A 3 -10.31 6.27 -3.48
N ALA A 4 -10.35 7.10 -2.46
CA ALA A 4 -11.45 7.13 -1.50
C ALA A 4 -12.78 7.49 -2.19
N GLU A 5 -12.79 8.51 -3.06
CA GLU A 5 -13.97 8.92 -3.82
C GLU A 5 -14.47 7.81 -4.75
N GLN A 6 -13.55 7.13 -5.45
CA GLN A 6 -13.88 5.99 -6.29
C GLN A 6 -14.54 4.86 -5.49
N LEU A 7 -13.91 4.44 -4.39
CA LEU A 7 -14.41 3.34 -3.58
C LEU A 7 -15.76 3.69 -2.92
N ALA A 8 -15.88 4.89 -2.37
CA ALA A 8 -17.13 5.35 -1.76
C ALA A 8 -18.28 5.37 -2.79
N SER A 9 -18.01 5.79 -4.05
CA SER A 9 -19.02 5.77 -5.12
C SER A 9 -19.49 4.37 -5.52
N HIS A 10 -18.78 3.32 -5.07
CA HIS A 10 -19.13 1.91 -5.30
C HIS A 10 -19.61 1.19 -4.03
N GLY A 11 -19.97 1.95 -2.99
CA GLY A 11 -20.60 1.40 -1.78
C GLY A 11 -19.61 0.94 -0.70
N TYR A 12 -18.33 1.31 -0.79
CA TYR A 12 -17.38 1.10 0.29
C TYR A 12 -17.45 2.24 1.31
N ILE A 13 -17.37 1.92 2.59
CA ILE A 13 -17.07 2.88 3.64
C ILE A 13 -15.55 3.05 3.65
N VAL A 14 -15.07 4.27 3.47
CA VAL A 14 -13.63 4.57 3.41
C VAL A 14 -13.27 5.52 4.53
N ALA A 15 -12.36 5.10 5.39
CA ALA A 15 -11.81 5.90 6.46
C ALA A 15 -10.31 6.11 6.26
N ALA A 16 -9.85 7.32 6.52
CA ALA A 16 -8.44 7.66 6.52
C ALA A 16 -8.16 8.57 7.73
N MET A 17 -6.98 8.41 8.32
CA MET A 17 -6.56 9.24 9.44
C MET A 17 -5.28 10.00 9.09
N ASP A 18 -5.10 11.15 9.69
CA ASP A 18 -3.82 11.84 9.73
C ASP A 18 -3.02 11.32 10.91
N TYR A 19 -1.99 10.54 10.61
CA TYR A 19 -1.12 10.00 11.67
C TYR A 19 -0.39 11.14 12.39
N PRO A 20 -0.44 11.19 13.74
CA PRO A 20 -0.02 12.37 14.49
C PRO A 20 1.43 12.80 14.24
N LEU A 21 2.34 11.83 14.09
CA LEU A 21 3.78 12.10 14.02
C LEU A 21 4.41 11.87 12.64
N THR A 22 3.65 11.34 11.65
CA THR A 22 4.17 11.11 10.29
C THR A 22 3.56 12.02 9.23
N ASN A 23 2.62 12.88 9.60
CA ASN A 23 2.06 13.87 8.69
C ASN A 23 2.94 15.14 8.58
N PHE A 24 2.74 15.92 7.54
CA PHE A 24 3.54 17.14 7.29
C PHE A 24 3.37 18.24 8.35
N ASN A 25 2.31 18.19 9.17
CA ASN A 25 2.05 19.15 10.25
C ASN A 25 2.57 18.64 11.60
N ALA A 26 3.24 17.49 11.64
CA ALA A 26 3.79 16.94 12.87
C ALA A 26 4.80 17.90 13.50
N PRO A 27 4.78 18.11 14.84
CA PRO A 27 5.75 18.95 15.52
C PRO A 27 7.19 18.46 15.27
N GLY A 28 8.01 19.31 14.68
CA GLY A 28 9.39 18.95 14.30
C GLY A 28 9.52 18.31 12.92
N GLY A 29 8.42 18.11 12.21
CA GLY A 29 8.32 17.42 10.90
C GLY A 29 8.00 15.93 11.01
N PRO A 30 7.76 15.26 9.88
CA PRO A 30 7.41 13.84 9.88
C PRO A 30 8.49 12.98 10.51
N LEU A 31 8.12 12.16 11.47
CA LEU A 31 8.99 11.21 12.17
C LEU A 31 8.77 9.81 11.59
N VAL A 32 9.65 9.36 10.68
CA VAL A 32 9.50 8.09 9.96
C VAL A 32 9.40 6.89 10.89
N LYS A 33 10.18 6.84 11.97
CA LYS A 33 10.18 5.74 12.94
C LYS A 33 8.82 5.53 13.63
N ASP A 34 7.95 6.54 13.67
CA ASP A 34 6.60 6.42 14.25
C ASP A 34 5.68 5.51 13.43
N VAL A 35 6.10 5.06 12.26
CA VAL A 35 5.38 4.06 11.45
C VAL A 35 5.04 2.79 12.25
N VAL A 36 5.83 2.44 13.26
CA VAL A 36 5.59 1.27 14.13
C VAL A 36 4.32 1.40 14.98
N ASN A 37 3.85 2.61 15.24
CA ASN A 37 2.64 2.88 16.02
C ASN A 37 1.37 2.86 15.14
N GLN A 38 1.50 3.08 13.84
CA GLN A 38 0.36 3.20 12.92
C GLN A 38 -0.56 1.97 12.85
N PRO A 39 -0.09 0.71 12.95
CA PRO A 39 -1.00 -0.44 13.07
C PRO A 39 -1.91 -0.38 14.30
N GLY A 40 -1.44 0.22 15.41
CA GLY A 40 -2.24 0.50 16.59
C GLY A 40 -3.34 1.55 16.31
N ASP A 41 -3.01 2.59 15.58
CA ASP A 41 -3.98 3.63 15.16
C ASP A 41 -5.05 3.04 14.24
N ILE A 42 -4.66 2.15 13.29
CA ILE A 42 -5.61 1.42 12.45
C ILE A 42 -6.56 0.58 13.31
N ARG A 43 -6.04 -0.13 14.30
CA ARG A 43 -6.85 -0.93 15.23
C ARG A 43 -7.84 -0.06 15.99
N PHE A 44 -7.40 1.08 16.52
CA PHE A 44 -8.27 2.04 17.19
C PHE A 44 -9.40 2.51 16.26
N LEU A 45 -9.07 2.85 15.01
CA LEU A 45 -10.07 3.27 14.02
C LEU A 45 -11.10 2.17 13.75
N LEU A 46 -10.65 0.92 13.59
CA LEU A 46 -11.54 -0.22 13.41
C LEU A 46 -12.44 -0.45 14.62
N ASP A 47 -11.91 -0.36 15.83
CA ASP A 47 -12.69 -0.47 17.06
C ASP A 47 -13.78 0.60 17.12
N GLN A 48 -13.46 1.82 16.74
CA GLN A 48 -14.40 2.93 16.74
C GLN A 48 -15.52 2.73 15.71
N PHE A 49 -15.18 2.36 14.47
CA PHE A 49 -16.18 2.12 13.43
C PHE A 49 -17.10 0.94 13.77
N LEU A 50 -16.55 -0.15 14.29
CA LEU A 50 -17.36 -1.31 14.71
C LEU A 50 -18.20 -1.03 15.95
N SER A 51 -17.79 -0.10 16.82
CA SER A 51 -18.63 0.41 17.91
C SER A 51 -19.82 1.20 17.37
N TRP A 52 -19.60 2.09 16.41
CA TRP A 52 -20.68 2.87 15.76
C TRP A 52 -21.66 1.97 14.99
N ASP A 53 -21.20 0.87 14.42
CA ASP A 53 -22.04 -0.14 13.75
C ASP A 53 -23.07 -0.79 14.73
N GLN A 54 -22.73 -0.85 16.01
CA GLN A 54 -23.60 -1.42 17.06
C GLN A 54 -24.46 -0.34 17.76
N GLU A 55 -24.20 0.94 17.52
CA GLU A 55 -24.86 2.04 18.22
C GLU A 55 -26.15 2.46 17.49
N LYS A 56 -27.32 2.14 18.10
CA LYS A 56 -28.63 2.53 17.54
C LYS A 56 -28.76 4.05 17.42
N GLY A 57 -29.07 4.51 16.22
CA GLY A 57 -29.20 5.92 15.90
C GLY A 57 -27.94 6.57 15.36
N HIS A 58 -26.81 5.87 15.32
CA HIS A 58 -25.62 6.32 14.63
C HIS A 58 -25.75 6.09 13.10
N ASP A 59 -25.15 6.95 12.28
CA ASP A 59 -25.22 6.84 10.81
C ASP A 59 -24.65 5.51 10.26
N PHE A 60 -23.75 4.89 10.98
CA PHE A 60 -23.16 3.59 10.64
C PHE A 60 -23.84 2.39 11.31
N TYR A 61 -24.99 2.57 11.96
CA TYR A 61 -25.70 1.46 12.60
C TYR A 61 -26.07 0.36 11.59
N GLU A 62 -25.59 -0.87 11.83
CA GLU A 62 -25.78 -2.04 10.95
C GLU A 62 -25.33 -1.83 9.49
N ALA A 63 -24.32 -0.94 9.26
CA ALA A 63 -23.84 -0.57 7.94
C ALA A 63 -22.52 -1.23 7.55
N ILE A 64 -21.79 -1.86 8.51
CA ILE A 64 -20.42 -2.34 8.30
C ILE A 64 -20.39 -3.88 8.26
N ASP A 65 -19.89 -4.43 7.16
CA ASP A 65 -19.56 -5.84 7.12
C ASP A 65 -18.17 -6.10 7.70
N SER A 66 -18.13 -6.54 8.95
CA SER A 66 -16.89 -6.80 9.68
C SER A 66 -16.02 -7.93 9.09
N LYS A 67 -16.51 -8.67 8.09
CA LYS A 67 -15.77 -9.72 7.38
C LYS A 67 -15.09 -9.20 6.10
N ARG A 68 -15.39 -7.98 5.68
CA ARG A 68 -14.91 -7.37 4.45
C ARG A 68 -14.16 -6.07 4.74
N ILE A 69 -13.12 -6.18 5.57
CA ILE A 69 -12.26 -5.07 5.96
C ILE A 69 -10.94 -5.18 5.20
N ALA A 70 -10.58 -4.14 4.47
CA ALA A 70 -9.27 -4.01 3.84
C ALA A 70 -8.51 -2.82 4.41
N VAL A 71 -7.19 -2.93 4.40
CA VAL A 71 -6.28 -1.81 4.64
C VAL A 71 -5.48 -1.52 3.39
N MET A 72 -5.22 -0.25 3.12
CA MET A 72 -4.35 0.15 2.02
C MET A 72 -3.61 1.44 2.34
N GLY A 73 -2.46 1.62 1.71
CA GLY A 73 -1.69 2.84 1.87
C GLY A 73 -0.60 3.02 0.82
N LEU A 74 -0.16 4.25 0.68
CA LEU A 74 0.93 4.67 -0.20
C LEU A 74 2.23 4.81 0.61
N SER A 75 3.37 4.35 0.05
CA SER A 75 4.68 4.54 0.64
C SER A 75 4.76 3.98 2.07
N LEU A 76 5.10 4.77 3.08
CA LEU A 76 5.04 4.34 4.49
C LEU A 76 3.65 3.82 4.89
N GLY A 77 2.56 4.36 4.34
CA GLY A 77 1.23 3.82 4.54
C GLY A 77 1.04 2.41 3.96
N GLY A 78 1.75 2.09 2.86
CA GLY A 78 1.82 0.73 2.30
C GLY A 78 2.56 -0.23 3.23
N MET A 79 3.66 0.21 3.84
CA MET A 79 4.36 -0.53 4.88
C MET A 79 3.47 -0.76 6.11
N THR A 80 2.80 0.29 6.58
CA THR A 80 1.82 0.22 7.68
C THR A 80 0.72 -0.81 7.40
N SER A 81 0.15 -0.78 6.18
CA SER A 81 -0.87 -1.74 5.76
C SER A 81 -0.34 -3.18 5.78
N THR A 82 0.91 -3.36 5.36
CA THR A 82 1.60 -4.66 5.41
C THR A 82 1.80 -5.13 6.86
N MET A 83 2.25 -4.26 7.75
CA MET A 83 2.39 -4.59 9.17
C MET A 83 1.05 -4.87 9.84
N ALA A 84 0.02 -4.06 9.60
CA ALA A 84 -1.32 -4.27 10.15
C ALA A 84 -1.95 -5.58 9.66
N ALA A 85 -1.55 -6.09 8.50
CA ALA A 85 -2.05 -7.34 7.94
C ALA A 85 -1.26 -8.58 8.39
N PHE A 86 0.06 -8.51 8.48
CA PHE A 86 0.92 -9.70 8.62
C PHE A 86 1.72 -9.75 9.91
N HIS A 87 2.08 -8.62 10.52
CA HIS A 87 3.04 -8.60 11.62
C HIS A 87 2.57 -9.43 12.82
N PRO A 88 3.40 -10.30 13.41
CA PRO A 88 2.98 -11.22 14.48
C PRO A 88 2.28 -10.56 15.67
N ARG A 89 2.77 -9.39 16.08
CA ARG A 89 2.25 -8.63 17.25
C ARG A 89 1.33 -7.48 16.88
N MET A 90 1.52 -6.85 15.70
CA MET A 90 0.84 -5.61 15.33
C MET A 90 -0.38 -5.84 14.45
N ARG A 91 -0.49 -7.01 13.80
CA ARG A 91 -1.61 -7.31 12.90
C ARG A 91 -2.96 -7.27 13.60
N ASP A 92 -3.97 -6.85 12.86
CA ASP A 92 -5.36 -6.97 13.28
C ASP A 92 -6.02 -8.16 12.58
N PRO A 93 -6.59 -9.13 13.31
CA PRO A 93 -7.19 -10.32 12.72
C PRO A 93 -8.46 -10.04 11.89
N ARG A 94 -9.09 -8.88 12.07
CA ARG A 94 -10.29 -8.45 11.32
C ARG A 94 -9.96 -8.02 9.88
N ILE A 95 -8.72 -7.68 9.57
CA ILE A 95 -8.30 -7.31 8.23
C ILE A 95 -8.37 -8.55 7.34
N ALA A 96 -9.17 -8.50 6.29
CA ALA A 96 -9.41 -9.61 5.36
C ALA A 96 -8.64 -9.46 4.03
N ALA A 97 -8.14 -8.27 3.70
CA ALA A 97 -7.28 -8.01 2.54
C ALA A 97 -6.36 -6.81 2.81
N ALA A 98 -5.22 -6.75 2.13
CA ALA A 98 -4.33 -5.61 2.25
C ALA A 98 -3.75 -5.19 0.89
N ILE A 99 -3.52 -3.88 0.73
CA ILE A 99 -2.93 -3.29 -0.48
C ILE A 99 -1.79 -2.36 -0.07
N SER A 100 -0.61 -2.60 -0.64
CA SER A 100 0.55 -1.73 -0.52
C SER A 100 0.79 -1.03 -1.86
N ILE A 101 0.71 0.30 -1.89
CA ILE A 101 1.03 1.08 -3.07
C ILE A 101 2.43 1.67 -2.85
N ALA A 102 3.41 1.21 -3.64
CA ALA A 102 4.80 1.64 -3.54
C ALA A 102 5.33 1.66 -2.09
N GLY A 103 4.94 0.67 -1.27
CA GLY A 103 5.36 0.59 0.14
C GLY A 103 6.71 -0.09 0.30
N PRO A 104 7.59 0.43 1.16
CA PRO A 104 8.82 -0.27 1.53
C PRO A 104 8.52 -1.66 2.12
N SER A 105 9.21 -2.68 1.61
CA SER A 105 9.04 -4.07 2.04
C SER A 105 10.36 -4.83 2.19
N ASN A 106 11.47 -4.22 1.83
CA ASN A 106 12.81 -4.83 1.87
C ASN A 106 13.28 -5.24 3.28
N VAL A 107 12.60 -4.76 4.31
CA VAL A 107 12.83 -5.16 5.71
C VAL A 107 12.06 -6.42 6.12
N PHE A 108 11.17 -6.94 5.29
CA PHE A 108 10.35 -8.11 5.58
C PHE A 108 10.91 -9.35 4.88
N ALA A 109 11.33 -10.35 5.66
CA ALA A 109 11.72 -11.64 5.14
C ALA A 109 10.49 -12.44 4.64
N PRO A 110 10.66 -13.46 3.78
CA PRO A 110 9.56 -14.32 3.35
C PRO A 110 8.77 -14.95 4.51
N ASP A 111 9.43 -15.26 5.62
CA ASP A 111 8.80 -15.86 6.80
C ASP A 111 7.85 -14.91 7.53
N PHE A 112 8.05 -13.59 7.41
CA PHE A 112 7.11 -12.58 7.90
C PHE A 112 5.71 -12.77 7.30
N TYR A 113 5.63 -13.01 6.01
CA TYR A 113 4.36 -13.18 5.28
C TYR A 113 3.73 -14.56 5.49
N ARG A 114 4.52 -15.58 5.84
CA ARG A 114 4.02 -16.97 6.01
C ARG A 114 3.22 -17.18 7.27
N GLN A 115 3.29 -16.26 8.22
CA GLN A 115 2.58 -16.36 9.50
C GLN A 115 1.07 -16.15 9.37
N ARG A 116 0.63 -15.59 8.26
CA ARG A 116 -0.79 -15.41 7.95
C ARG A 116 -1.02 -15.49 6.44
N SER A 117 -2.11 -16.13 6.04
CA SER A 117 -2.54 -16.12 4.64
C SER A 117 -3.74 -15.20 4.51
N LEU A 118 -3.61 -14.14 3.71
CA LEU A 118 -4.70 -13.27 3.29
C LEU A 118 -4.39 -12.73 1.89
N PRO A 119 -5.42 -12.30 1.13
CA PRO A 119 -5.22 -11.62 -0.14
C PRO A 119 -4.37 -10.35 0.05
N TYR A 120 -3.30 -10.25 -0.72
CA TYR A 120 -2.38 -9.12 -0.65
C TYR A 120 -2.04 -8.64 -2.06
N MET A 121 -2.17 -7.34 -2.29
CA MET A 121 -1.73 -6.73 -3.54
C MET A 121 -0.66 -5.68 -3.27
N MET A 122 0.39 -5.68 -4.09
CA MET A 122 1.33 -4.58 -4.17
C MET A 122 1.22 -3.94 -5.55
N ILE A 123 1.15 -2.61 -5.58
CA ILE A 123 1.29 -1.81 -6.79
C ILE A 123 2.65 -1.13 -6.71
N ALA A 124 3.47 -1.26 -7.75
CA ALA A 124 4.82 -0.72 -7.77
C ALA A 124 5.22 -0.28 -9.18
N SER A 125 6.34 0.41 -9.32
CA SER A 125 6.88 0.81 -10.61
C SER A 125 8.37 0.55 -10.73
N PRO A 126 8.85 0.07 -11.90
CA PRO A 126 10.29 -0.11 -12.14
C PRO A 126 11.11 1.18 -12.09
N ILE A 127 10.48 2.34 -12.23
CA ILE A 127 11.16 3.65 -12.20
C ILE A 127 10.86 4.47 -10.94
N ASP A 128 10.27 3.85 -9.92
CA ASP A 128 10.07 4.49 -8.61
C ASP A 128 11.43 4.87 -8.02
N ALA A 129 11.66 6.18 -7.83
CA ALA A 129 12.92 6.67 -7.33
C ALA A 129 13.04 6.65 -5.79
N LEU A 130 11.91 6.51 -5.07
CA LEU A 130 11.88 6.54 -3.61
C LEU A 130 11.80 5.14 -3.00
N VAL A 131 11.11 4.22 -3.67
CA VAL A 131 11.02 2.82 -3.22
C VAL A 131 11.48 1.92 -4.34
N ASN A 132 12.75 1.51 -4.27
CA ASN A 132 13.38 0.73 -5.32
C ASN A 132 12.60 -0.56 -5.63
N TYR A 133 12.24 -0.77 -6.90
CA TYR A 133 11.40 -1.88 -7.35
C TYR A 133 12.04 -3.24 -7.10
N GLU A 134 13.35 -3.39 -7.38
CA GLU A 134 14.05 -4.68 -7.24
C GLU A 134 14.07 -5.13 -5.78
N ASP A 135 14.32 -4.20 -4.84
CA ASP A 135 14.43 -4.51 -3.42
C ASP A 135 13.08 -4.75 -2.74
N ASN A 136 12.00 -4.15 -3.27
CA ASN A 136 10.72 -4.09 -2.56
C ASN A 136 9.58 -4.86 -3.26
N ALA A 137 9.56 -4.94 -4.58
CA ALA A 137 8.39 -5.46 -5.30
C ALA A 137 8.69 -6.66 -6.21
N GLN A 138 9.83 -6.66 -6.88
CA GLN A 138 10.13 -7.60 -7.97
C GLN A 138 9.94 -9.07 -7.58
N HIS A 139 10.31 -9.43 -6.36
CA HIS A 139 10.26 -10.81 -5.86
C HIS A 139 9.04 -11.13 -4.98
N LEU A 140 8.09 -10.20 -4.89
CA LEU A 140 6.91 -10.36 -4.04
C LEU A 140 6.10 -11.63 -4.35
N PRO A 141 5.80 -11.97 -5.62
CA PRO A 141 5.00 -13.17 -5.92
C PRO A 141 5.66 -14.48 -5.50
N GLU A 142 6.98 -14.53 -5.42
CA GLU A 142 7.75 -15.69 -4.97
C GLU A 142 7.81 -15.79 -3.43
N GLN A 143 7.73 -14.65 -2.75
CA GLN A 143 7.90 -14.54 -1.30
C GLN A 143 6.58 -14.62 -0.54
N VAL A 144 5.51 -14.07 -1.11
CA VAL A 144 4.22 -13.90 -0.43
C VAL A 144 3.14 -14.78 -1.06
N PRO A 145 2.73 -15.85 -0.40
CA PRO A 145 1.67 -16.74 -0.90
C PRO A 145 0.34 -15.98 -1.06
N GLY A 146 -0.28 -16.09 -2.22
CA GLY A 146 -1.54 -15.43 -2.53
C GLY A 146 -1.38 -13.96 -2.94
N ALA A 147 -0.15 -13.47 -3.11
CA ALA A 147 0.08 -12.09 -3.52
C ALA A 147 -0.19 -11.86 -5.01
N THR A 148 -0.65 -10.65 -5.27
CA THR A 148 -0.75 -10.05 -6.61
C THR A 148 0.20 -8.87 -6.69
N LEU A 149 1.12 -8.86 -7.65
CA LEU A 149 1.96 -7.73 -7.97
C LEU A 149 1.44 -7.06 -9.24
N VAL A 150 1.09 -5.80 -9.15
CA VAL A 150 0.75 -4.94 -10.29
C VAL A 150 1.90 -3.96 -10.49
N SER A 151 2.66 -4.16 -11.57
CA SER A 151 3.72 -3.25 -11.96
C SER A 151 3.19 -2.28 -13.01
N ILE A 152 3.35 -0.98 -12.78
CA ILE A 152 2.93 0.07 -13.70
C ILE A 152 4.18 0.73 -14.26
N ASP A 153 4.47 0.50 -15.53
CA ASP A 153 5.61 1.08 -16.21
C ASP A 153 5.50 2.60 -16.23
N LYS A 154 6.65 3.26 -16.05
CA LYS A 154 6.73 4.73 -16.01
C LYS A 154 5.89 5.42 -14.93
N ALA A 155 5.29 4.69 -13.99
CA ALA A 155 4.71 5.35 -12.83
C ALA A 155 5.82 5.90 -11.93
N SER A 156 5.65 7.09 -11.38
CA SER A 156 6.57 7.64 -10.39
C SER A 156 6.00 7.44 -8.98
N HIS A 157 6.86 7.40 -7.97
CA HIS A 157 6.41 7.30 -6.57
C HIS A 157 5.46 8.43 -6.18
N THR A 158 5.92 9.66 -6.40
CA THR A 158 5.13 10.87 -6.11
C THR A 158 3.85 10.91 -6.95
N GLY A 159 3.87 10.31 -8.14
CA GLY A 159 2.72 10.19 -9.04
C GLY A 159 1.53 9.41 -8.46
N PHE A 160 1.73 8.55 -7.46
CA PHE A 160 0.64 7.87 -6.76
C PHE A 160 -0.10 8.78 -5.77
N ALA A 161 0.51 9.88 -5.33
CA ALA A 161 -0.10 10.80 -4.38
C ALA A 161 -1.22 11.62 -5.03
N ASP A 162 -2.28 11.92 -4.27
CA ASP A 162 -3.44 12.68 -4.77
C ASP A 162 -3.07 14.07 -5.33
N MET A 163 -2.08 14.71 -4.69
CA MET A 163 -1.56 16.00 -5.13
C MET A 163 -0.81 15.96 -6.47
N ALA A 164 -0.38 14.79 -6.92
CA ALA A 164 0.42 14.66 -8.14
C ALA A 164 -0.30 15.16 -9.40
N LYS A 165 -1.64 15.19 -9.40
CA LYS A 165 -2.43 15.83 -10.47
C LYS A 165 -2.02 17.28 -10.75
N TRP A 166 -1.48 17.99 -9.76
CA TRP A 166 -0.96 19.35 -9.89
C TRP A 166 0.48 19.40 -10.38
N LEU A 167 1.19 18.24 -10.37
CA LEU A 167 2.57 18.09 -10.83
C LEU A 167 2.67 17.50 -12.25
N ARG A 168 1.55 17.41 -12.96
CA ARG A 168 1.46 16.81 -14.31
C ARG A 168 2.31 17.48 -15.39
N TRP A 169 2.88 18.64 -15.07
CA TRP A 169 3.78 19.39 -15.96
C TRP A 169 5.24 19.00 -15.80
N LEU A 170 5.58 18.28 -14.74
CA LEU A 170 6.92 17.77 -14.52
C LEU A 170 7.14 16.50 -15.34
N ASP A 171 8.35 16.39 -15.89
CA ASP A 171 8.75 15.18 -16.62
C ASP A 171 8.76 13.95 -15.71
N ASN A 172 9.18 14.14 -14.46
CA ASN A 172 9.03 13.14 -13.39
C ASN A 172 8.74 13.81 -12.04
N PRO A 173 7.55 13.59 -11.45
CA PRO A 173 7.18 14.11 -10.14
C PRO A 173 8.10 13.69 -8.99
N ASP A 174 8.89 12.62 -9.13
CA ASP A 174 9.84 12.16 -8.11
C ASP A 174 10.98 13.14 -7.87
N SER A 175 11.19 14.10 -8.78
CA SER A 175 12.11 15.21 -8.54
C SER A 175 11.74 16.00 -7.28
N ILE A 176 10.43 16.19 -7.02
CA ILE A 176 9.92 16.84 -5.79
C ILE A 176 10.02 15.88 -4.60
N GLY A 177 9.61 14.62 -4.77
CA GLY A 177 9.66 13.61 -3.71
C GLY A 177 11.09 13.39 -3.20
N CYS A 178 12.04 13.24 -4.12
CA CYS A 178 13.45 13.07 -3.78
C CYS A 178 14.05 14.29 -3.07
N HIS A 179 13.67 15.49 -3.48
CA HIS A 179 14.11 16.69 -2.80
C HIS A 179 13.66 16.71 -1.33
N GLN A 180 12.38 16.38 -1.07
CA GLN A 180 11.82 16.34 0.27
C GLN A 180 12.44 15.25 1.14
N VAL A 181 12.64 14.04 0.58
CA VAL A 181 13.23 12.91 1.32
C VAL A 181 14.68 13.20 1.69
N LYS A 182 15.49 13.75 0.78
CA LYS A 182 16.89 14.13 1.06
C LYS A 182 16.97 15.15 2.20
N GLN A 183 16.12 16.17 2.21
CA GLN A 183 16.04 17.12 3.33
C GLN A 183 15.62 16.49 4.65
N GLY A 184 14.74 15.48 4.61
CA GLY A 184 14.32 14.73 5.80
C GLY A 184 15.43 13.85 6.36
N LEU A 185 16.18 13.17 5.51
CA LEU A 185 17.29 12.30 5.90
C LEU A 185 18.46 13.07 6.51
N GLU A 186 18.76 14.28 6.04
CA GLU A 186 19.78 15.16 6.64
C GLU A 186 19.47 15.53 8.10
N LYS A 187 18.19 15.46 8.49
CA LYS A 187 17.73 15.75 9.86
C LYS A 187 17.65 14.53 10.75
N SER A 188 17.51 13.35 10.18
CA SER A 188 17.45 12.07 10.88
C SER A 188 18.79 11.34 10.70
N GLU A 189 19.80 11.67 11.51
CA GLU A 189 21.08 10.97 11.48
C GLU A 189 20.89 9.47 11.77
N GLY A 190 20.88 8.67 10.69
CA GLY A 190 21.37 7.28 10.66
C GLY A 190 20.83 6.26 11.66
N GLU A 191 19.76 6.53 12.40
CA GLU A 191 19.17 5.56 13.33
C GLU A 191 18.55 4.38 12.54
N ASP A 192 19.07 3.18 12.81
CA ASP A 192 18.41 1.95 12.36
C ASP A 192 17.16 1.69 13.20
N TRP A 193 16.02 2.15 12.73
CA TRP A 193 14.71 1.97 13.37
C TRP A 193 14.08 0.59 13.07
N SER A 194 14.75 -0.26 12.29
CA SER A 194 14.24 -1.62 11.98
C SER A 194 14.06 -2.48 13.23
N ALA A 195 14.89 -2.27 14.26
CA ALA A 195 14.73 -2.93 15.55
C ALA A 195 13.42 -2.57 16.29
N GLU A 196 12.84 -1.40 16.00
CA GLU A 196 11.56 -0.98 16.57
C GLU A 196 10.38 -1.70 15.88
N ILE A 197 10.53 -2.09 14.61
CA ILE A 197 9.52 -2.86 13.88
C ILE A 197 9.36 -4.24 14.51
N GLY A 198 10.47 -4.92 14.86
CA GLY A 198 10.39 -6.26 15.43
C GLY A 198 11.73 -6.99 15.45
N SER A 199 11.69 -8.30 15.67
CA SER A 199 12.87 -9.16 15.73
C SER A 199 13.08 -9.99 14.44
N VAL A 200 14.25 -10.60 14.32
CA VAL A 200 14.56 -11.52 13.22
C VAL A 200 13.63 -12.73 13.24
N GLU A 201 13.24 -13.22 14.43
CA GLU A 201 12.30 -14.33 14.60
C GLU A 201 10.89 -13.95 14.13
N GLU A 202 10.55 -12.67 14.11
CA GLU A 202 9.32 -12.12 13.56
C GLU A 202 9.41 -11.87 12.05
N GLY A 203 10.56 -12.17 11.44
CA GLY A 203 10.82 -12.01 10.03
C GLY A 203 11.26 -10.60 9.64
N ILE A 204 11.85 -9.82 10.57
CA ILE A 204 12.38 -8.50 10.30
C ILE A 204 13.87 -8.58 9.95
N LEU A 205 14.26 -7.96 8.85
CA LEU A 205 15.65 -7.86 8.40
C LEU A 205 16.24 -6.52 8.83
N TYR A 206 17.32 -6.56 9.57
CA TYR A 206 18.02 -5.36 10.03
C TYR A 206 19.03 -4.84 9.01
N ASN A 207 19.44 -3.59 9.19
CA ASN A 207 20.48 -2.92 8.40
C ASN A 207 20.16 -2.89 6.88
N ARG A 208 18.88 -2.85 6.52
CA ARG A 208 18.46 -2.68 5.14
C ARG A 208 18.44 -1.19 4.79
N GLN A 209 19.51 -0.73 4.17
CA GLN A 209 19.57 0.64 3.67
C GLN A 209 18.69 0.78 2.42
N PRO A 210 17.74 1.71 2.41
CA PRO A 210 16.92 1.95 1.23
C PRO A 210 17.74 2.64 0.14
N ARG A 211 17.63 2.17 -1.09
CA ARG A 211 18.18 2.86 -2.27
C ARG A 211 17.25 4.01 -2.66
N LEU A 212 17.45 5.17 -2.04
CA LEU A 212 16.58 6.34 -2.22
C LEU A 212 17.17 7.30 -3.24
N CYS A 213 16.42 7.60 -4.29
CA CYS A 213 16.76 8.67 -5.25
C CYS A 213 18.12 8.48 -5.91
N GLU A 214 18.46 7.24 -6.25
CA GLU A 214 19.72 6.89 -6.96
C GLU A 214 19.62 7.05 -8.47
N LEU A 215 18.40 7.16 -9.02
CA LEU A 215 18.21 7.37 -10.46
C LEU A 215 18.60 8.79 -10.85
N ASP A 216 19.68 8.93 -11.63
CA ASP A 216 20.16 10.22 -12.14
C ASP A 216 20.70 10.05 -13.58
N PRO A 217 20.08 10.67 -14.60
CA PRO A 217 18.85 11.47 -14.49
C PRO A 217 17.61 10.61 -14.20
N LEU A 218 16.60 11.22 -13.58
CA LEU A 218 15.28 10.57 -13.42
C LEU A 218 14.69 10.28 -14.80
N PRO A 219 14.22 9.05 -15.07
CA PRO A 219 13.55 8.75 -16.33
C PRO A 219 12.22 9.48 -16.44
N SER A 220 11.77 9.77 -17.67
CA SER A 220 10.44 10.36 -17.90
C SER A 220 9.33 9.48 -17.32
N ALA A 221 8.44 10.09 -16.54
CA ALA A 221 7.31 9.42 -15.94
C ALA A 221 6.02 9.62 -16.73
N MET A 222 5.05 8.71 -16.53
CA MET A 222 3.71 8.90 -17.11
C MET A 222 2.96 10.05 -16.43
N ASN A 223 1.96 10.58 -17.14
CA ASN A 223 1.08 11.58 -16.56
C ASN A 223 0.38 11.06 -15.29
N PRO A 224 0.45 11.76 -14.15
CA PRO A 224 -0.15 11.31 -12.90
C PRO A 224 -1.66 11.03 -12.96
N ILE A 225 -2.40 11.70 -13.85
CA ILE A 225 -3.84 11.42 -14.04
C ILE A 225 -4.03 10.02 -14.62
N ARG A 226 -3.19 9.61 -15.58
CA ARG A 226 -3.21 8.24 -16.12
C ARG A 226 -2.79 7.23 -15.04
N GLN A 227 -1.74 7.55 -14.29
CA GLN A 227 -1.29 6.71 -13.17
C GLN A 227 -2.39 6.49 -12.14
N HIS A 228 -3.12 7.55 -11.75
CA HIS A 228 -4.28 7.46 -10.86
C HIS A 228 -5.39 6.58 -11.44
N TRP A 229 -5.64 6.67 -12.75
CA TRP A 229 -6.64 5.83 -13.39
C TRP A 229 -6.25 4.34 -13.34
N LEU A 230 -5.00 4.00 -13.69
CA LEU A 230 -4.48 2.63 -13.61
C LEU A 230 -4.51 2.09 -12.17
N THR A 231 -4.09 2.91 -11.21
CA THR A 231 -4.11 2.56 -9.79
C THR A 231 -5.54 2.28 -9.29
N ARG A 232 -6.51 3.14 -9.66
CA ARG A 232 -7.92 2.91 -9.32
C ARG A 232 -8.46 1.62 -9.89
N ALA A 233 -8.16 1.33 -11.15
CA ALA A 233 -8.61 0.11 -11.81
C ALA A 233 -8.07 -1.14 -11.11
N ALA A 234 -6.79 -1.16 -10.77
CA ALA A 234 -6.16 -2.25 -10.03
C ALA A 234 -6.76 -2.44 -8.63
N VAL A 235 -6.83 -1.35 -7.85
CA VAL A 235 -7.37 -1.38 -6.47
C VAL A 235 -8.82 -1.84 -6.47
N PHE A 236 -9.65 -1.28 -7.34
CA PHE A 236 -11.06 -1.63 -7.40
C PHE A 236 -11.26 -3.09 -7.81
N ALA A 237 -10.59 -3.56 -8.87
CA ALA A 237 -10.70 -4.93 -9.33
C ALA A 237 -10.25 -5.93 -8.23
N PHE A 238 -9.16 -5.64 -7.52
CA PHE A 238 -8.70 -6.48 -6.42
C PHE A 238 -9.72 -6.54 -5.29
N LEU A 239 -10.27 -5.41 -4.85
CA LEU A 239 -11.28 -5.41 -3.78
C LEU A 239 -12.58 -6.08 -4.21
N GLU A 240 -13.02 -5.92 -5.46
CA GLU A 240 -14.18 -6.62 -6.00
C GLU A 240 -13.96 -8.15 -6.09
N GLU A 241 -12.76 -8.59 -6.49
CA GLU A 241 -12.41 -10.02 -6.48
C GLU A 241 -12.55 -10.61 -5.06
N GLN A 242 -12.19 -9.86 -4.02
CA GLN A 242 -12.24 -10.34 -2.65
C GLN A 242 -13.60 -10.14 -1.98
N PHE A 243 -14.31 -9.05 -2.28
CA PHE A 243 -15.41 -8.57 -1.43
C PHE A 243 -16.76 -8.43 -2.13
N ALA A 244 -16.85 -8.53 -3.46
CA ALA A 244 -18.14 -8.42 -4.13
C ALA A 244 -19.13 -9.49 -3.63
N LEU A 245 -20.39 -9.10 -3.43
CA LEU A 245 -21.44 -9.97 -2.90
C LEU A 245 -21.82 -11.10 -3.85
N GLY A 246 -21.74 -10.87 -5.18
CA GLY A 246 -22.07 -11.88 -6.18
C GLY A 246 -20.85 -12.65 -6.66
N GLU A 247 -20.97 -13.97 -6.80
CA GLU A 247 -19.89 -14.82 -7.32
C GLU A 247 -19.46 -14.37 -8.73
N GLN A 248 -20.43 -14.10 -9.62
CA GLN A 248 -20.11 -13.65 -10.97
C GLN A 248 -19.29 -12.37 -10.97
N ARG A 249 -19.63 -11.40 -10.11
CA ARG A 249 -18.90 -10.14 -10.00
C ARG A 249 -17.46 -10.36 -9.52
N ARG A 250 -17.24 -11.29 -8.58
CA ARG A 250 -15.88 -11.68 -8.16
C ARG A 250 -15.08 -12.33 -9.30
N LEU A 251 -15.72 -13.21 -10.07
CA LEU A 251 -15.10 -13.85 -11.24
C LEU A 251 -14.74 -12.84 -12.32
N ASP A 252 -15.65 -11.91 -12.62
CA ASP A 252 -15.43 -10.84 -13.61
C ASP A 252 -14.25 -9.95 -13.19
N ALA A 253 -14.18 -9.58 -11.91
CA ALA A 253 -13.09 -8.79 -11.35
C ALA A 253 -11.74 -9.54 -11.40
N SER A 254 -11.75 -10.83 -11.08
CA SER A 254 -10.57 -11.70 -11.21
C SER A 254 -10.12 -11.84 -12.66
N GLN A 255 -11.04 -12.05 -13.59
CA GLN A 255 -10.73 -12.13 -15.02
C GLN A 255 -10.19 -10.79 -15.55
N PHE A 256 -10.78 -9.67 -15.13
CA PHE A 256 -10.28 -8.35 -15.48
C PHE A 256 -8.82 -8.20 -15.02
N LEU A 257 -8.54 -8.41 -13.74
CA LEU A 257 -7.21 -8.22 -13.17
C LEU A 257 -6.16 -9.16 -13.78
N ARG A 258 -6.54 -10.40 -14.08
CA ARG A 258 -5.63 -11.44 -14.59
C ARG A 258 -5.38 -11.38 -16.09
N GLN A 259 -6.35 -10.93 -16.86
CA GLN A 259 -6.31 -11.05 -18.32
C GLN A 259 -6.54 -9.72 -19.04
N GLN A 260 -7.66 -9.05 -18.77
CA GLN A 260 -8.05 -7.87 -19.53
C GLN A 260 -7.15 -6.68 -19.22
N PHE A 261 -6.92 -6.40 -17.95
CA PHE A 261 -6.15 -5.23 -17.54
C PHE A 261 -4.73 -5.21 -18.12
N PRO A 262 -3.91 -6.28 -18.00
CA PRO A 262 -2.59 -6.29 -18.64
C PRO A 262 -2.64 -6.39 -20.17
N SER A 263 -3.70 -6.95 -20.78
CA SER A 263 -3.80 -7.02 -22.23
C SER A 263 -4.25 -5.72 -22.89
N GLU A 264 -5.07 -4.94 -22.19
CA GLU A 264 -5.60 -3.65 -22.67
C GLU A 264 -4.70 -2.46 -22.33
N GLN A 265 -3.86 -2.59 -21.31
CA GLN A 265 -2.97 -1.53 -20.81
C GLN A 265 -1.51 -1.97 -20.93
N ALA A 266 -0.86 -1.54 -22.02
CA ALA A 266 0.53 -1.91 -22.31
C ALA A 266 1.55 -1.50 -21.21
N ASP A 267 1.18 -0.52 -20.39
CA ASP A 267 2.01 -0.05 -19.26
C ASP A 267 1.79 -0.87 -17.98
N VAL A 268 0.96 -1.94 -18.01
CA VAL A 268 0.59 -2.71 -16.82
C VAL A 268 1.01 -4.16 -16.95
N HIS A 269 1.71 -4.65 -15.94
CA HIS A 269 2.09 -6.05 -15.82
C HIS A 269 1.55 -6.61 -14.52
N VAL A 270 0.83 -7.72 -14.57
CA VAL A 270 0.27 -8.35 -13.37
C VAL A 270 0.89 -9.73 -13.17
N ARG A 271 1.47 -9.95 -12.00
CA ARG A 271 2.06 -11.23 -11.60
C ARG A 271 1.38 -11.75 -10.35
N PHE A 272 1.18 -13.04 -10.31
CA PHE A 272 0.54 -13.73 -9.19
C PHE A 272 1.52 -14.71 -8.56
N SER A 273 1.44 -14.86 -7.25
CA SER A 273 2.16 -15.95 -6.58
C SER A 273 1.64 -17.30 -7.10
N SER A 274 2.55 -18.24 -7.23
CA SER A 274 2.16 -19.62 -7.52
C SER A 274 1.23 -20.16 -6.43
N PRO A 275 0.22 -20.97 -6.79
CA PRO A 275 -0.55 -21.69 -5.78
C PRO A 275 0.39 -22.47 -4.85
N ARG A 276 0.11 -22.46 -3.55
CA ARG A 276 0.85 -23.38 -2.67
C ARG A 276 0.63 -24.81 -3.20
N VAL A 277 1.70 -25.47 -3.56
CA VAL A 277 1.68 -26.93 -3.68
C VAL A 277 1.53 -27.44 -2.24
N PRO A 278 0.48 -28.22 -1.94
CA PRO A 278 0.21 -28.72 -0.61
C PRO A 278 1.33 -29.60 -0.06
#